data_d311744ebb8877141c14a257ee4e9daa
#
_entry.id   d311744ebb8877141c14a257ee4e9daa
#
_cell.length_a   1.000
_cell.length_b   1.000
_cell.length_c   1.000
_cell.angle_alpha   90.00
_cell.angle_beta   90.00
_cell.angle_gamma   90.00
#
_symmetry.space_group_name_H-M   'P 1'
#
loop_
_entity.id
_entity.type
_entity.pdbx_description
1 polymer ?
#
loop_
_entity_poly.entity_id
_entity_poly.type
_entity_poly.pdbx_seq_one_letter_code
_entity_poly.pdbx_strand_id
1 'polypeptide(L)'
;MVMKRIAIIAGVLHSGGKRNLIMEYYRHIDRTQIQFDFICDSDSNGIPEEEILSLGGRVYKVAPYKHIGAHMRETYKILKDNNYEIMHAFDNTLNVFPMFLGWLAGVKVRISESISKGDKNEKKTIVKLALRPFSHWFANYYMANSIDCGVWQFGKKTYDKGEITIFKTVINADTNAFDKVLRDETRKKFGWEDKVIYGFIGRYVDQKNPLFLIDIFNAIAKKQPNAKLVMIGFGELEKAMHEKIKEYGLQDRVEDLGRRDDIKQFYNAFDAFLLPSLYEGMPVVGIEAQCAGLPIFFSKNITEETTASELAHYIGLNESPEVWADTIINVVNANLSKRRSYAEEVKKNGFDSHSEAMRMMKFYQNKL
;
A
#
# COMPACT_ATOMS: atom_id res chain seq x y z
N MET A 1 -3.11 -33.00 -7.90
CA MET A 1 -1.91 -32.44 -7.24
C MET A 1 -2.23 -32.29 -5.75
N VAL A 2 -1.35 -32.66 -4.83
CA VAL A 2 -1.61 -32.50 -3.39
C VAL A 2 -1.50 -31.01 -3.07
N MET A 3 -2.50 -30.44 -2.39
CA MET A 3 -2.50 -29.05 -1.93
C MET A 3 -1.25 -28.77 -1.07
N LYS A 4 -0.53 -27.70 -1.39
CA LYS A 4 0.67 -27.27 -0.66
C LYS A 4 0.38 -26.09 0.25
N ARG A 5 0.94 -26.08 1.46
CA ARG A 5 0.81 -24.97 2.41
C ARG A 5 2.11 -24.17 2.45
N ILE A 6 1.99 -22.85 2.42
CA ILE A 6 3.10 -21.90 2.45
C ILE A 6 3.04 -21.13 3.77
N ALA A 7 4.16 -21.08 4.49
CA ALA A 7 4.27 -20.26 5.69
C ALA A 7 4.44 -18.79 5.30
N ILE A 8 3.47 -17.94 5.60
CA ILE A 8 3.50 -16.50 5.42
C ILE A 8 3.93 -15.83 6.72
N ILE A 9 5.14 -15.34 6.76
CA ILE A 9 5.65 -14.60 7.93
C ILE A 9 5.24 -13.14 7.78
N ALA A 10 4.14 -12.78 8.42
CA ALA A 10 3.56 -11.46 8.32
C ALA A 10 4.01 -10.50 9.44
N GLY A 11 4.68 -11.02 10.49
CA GLY A 11 5.09 -10.24 11.66
C GLY A 11 3.94 -9.44 12.25
N VAL A 12 4.17 -8.17 12.60
CA VAL A 12 3.10 -7.28 13.07
C VAL A 12 2.15 -6.96 11.91
N LEU A 13 0.90 -7.41 11.99
CA LEU A 13 -0.12 -7.20 10.97
C LEU A 13 -1.23 -6.28 11.49
N HIS A 14 -1.10 -4.99 11.16
CA HIS A 14 -2.11 -3.97 11.42
C HIS A 14 -2.95 -3.69 10.16
N SER A 15 -4.06 -2.96 10.31
CA SER A 15 -4.79 -2.43 9.14
C SER A 15 -3.86 -1.54 8.30
N GLY A 16 -3.77 -1.78 7.00
CA GLY A 16 -2.94 -1.00 6.09
C GLY A 16 -2.30 -1.80 4.97
N GLY A 17 -1.33 -1.18 4.29
CA GLY A 17 -0.78 -1.66 3.03
C GLY A 17 -0.24 -3.09 3.05
N LYS A 18 0.52 -3.49 4.08
CA LYS A 18 1.05 -4.87 4.17
C LYS A 18 -0.06 -5.92 4.25
N ARG A 19 -1.05 -5.69 5.13
CA ARG A 19 -2.19 -6.59 5.25
C ARG A 19 -2.96 -6.70 3.93
N ASN A 20 -3.26 -5.56 3.33
CA ASN A 20 -4.01 -5.52 2.08
C ASN A 20 -3.25 -6.24 0.96
N LEU A 21 -1.94 -6.01 0.82
CA LEU A 21 -1.10 -6.69 -0.16
C LEU A 21 -1.18 -8.22 -0.02
N ILE A 22 -0.92 -8.76 1.18
CA ILE A 22 -0.92 -10.20 1.41
C ILE A 22 -2.31 -10.79 1.17
N MET A 23 -3.36 -10.11 1.64
CA MET A 23 -4.74 -10.58 1.50
C MET A 23 -5.23 -10.50 0.05
N GLU A 24 -4.82 -9.48 -0.72
CA GLU A 24 -5.16 -9.41 -2.15
C GLU A 24 -4.59 -10.62 -2.92
N TYR A 25 -3.35 -11.02 -2.65
CA TYR A 25 -2.82 -12.25 -3.21
C TYR A 25 -3.59 -13.48 -2.73
N TYR A 26 -3.87 -13.57 -1.43
CA TYR A 26 -4.52 -14.75 -0.85
C TYR A 26 -5.97 -14.94 -1.33
N ARG A 27 -6.72 -13.88 -1.58
CA ARG A 27 -8.07 -13.92 -2.13
C ARG A 27 -8.11 -14.51 -3.55
N HIS A 28 -7.05 -14.27 -4.35
CA HIS A 28 -7.04 -14.54 -5.78
C HIS A 28 -6.22 -15.76 -6.20
N ILE A 29 -5.42 -16.37 -5.30
CA ILE A 29 -4.76 -17.66 -5.60
C ILE A 29 -5.77 -18.80 -5.68
N ASP A 30 -5.43 -19.86 -6.43
CA ASP A 30 -6.19 -21.11 -6.41
C ASP A 30 -5.88 -21.88 -5.11
N ARG A 31 -6.77 -21.73 -4.13
CA ARG A 31 -6.64 -22.32 -2.79
C ARG A 31 -6.80 -23.85 -2.77
N THR A 32 -7.23 -24.46 -3.87
CA THR A 32 -7.23 -25.93 -3.99
C THR A 32 -5.83 -26.50 -4.21
N GLN A 33 -4.91 -25.67 -4.71
CA GLN A 33 -3.53 -26.05 -4.99
C GLN A 33 -2.55 -25.50 -3.96
N ILE A 34 -2.73 -24.22 -3.56
CA ILE A 34 -1.86 -23.52 -2.60
C ILE A 34 -2.69 -22.91 -1.50
N GLN A 35 -2.29 -23.12 -0.25
CA GLN A 35 -2.88 -22.50 0.93
C GLN A 35 -1.83 -21.70 1.69
N PHE A 36 -2.25 -20.60 2.31
CA PHE A 36 -1.41 -19.79 3.18
C PHE A 36 -1.66 -20.08 4.65
N ASP A 37 -0.60 -20.24 5.42
CA ASP A 37 -0.61 -20.30 6.87
C ASP A 37 0.11 -19.04 7.40
N PHE A 38 -0.63 -18.17 8.07
CA PHE A 38 -0.16 -16.88 8.52
C PHE A 38 0.51 -16.99 9.90
N ILE A 39 1.75 -16.54 10.01
CA ILE A 39 2.48 -16.41 11.27
C ILE A 39 2.59 -14.93 11.58
N CYS A 40 1.86 -14.48 12.62
CA CYS A 40 1.71 -13.07 12.98
C CYS A 40 2.15 -12.83 14.42
N ASP A 41 2.67 -11.65 14.71
CA ASP A 41 2.94 -11.23 16.07
C ASP A 41 1.65 -11.07 16.86
N SER A 42 1.62 -11.51 18.10
CA SER A 42 0.41 -11.53 18.96
C SER A 42 -0.09 -10.14 19.35
N ASP A 43 0.70 -9.08 19.19
CA ASP A 43 0.30 -7.69 19.36
C ASP A 43 -0.24 -7.03 18.07
N SER A 44 -0.51 -7.83 17.04
CA SER A 44 -1.22 -7.39 15.84
C SER A 44 -2.69 -7.08 16.14
N ASN A 45 -3.18 -5.93 15.66
CA ASN A 45 -4.57 -5.48 15.85
C ASN A 45 -5.40 -5.45 14.55
N GLY A 46 -4.88 -6.05 13.47
CA GLY A 46 -5.51 -6.01 12.15
C GLY A 46 -5.47 -7.33 11.39
N ILE A 47 -5.32 -8.46 12.09
CA ILE A 47 -5.36 -9.78 11.47
C ILE A 47 -6.82 -10.07 11.07
N PRO A 48 -7.13 -10.29 9.77
CA PRO A 48 -8.47 -10.67 9.33
C PRO A 48 -8.69 -12.18 9.53
N GLU A 49 -8.68 -12.61 10.80
CA GLU A 49 -8.64 -14.04 11.18
C GLU A 49 -9.85 -14.82 10.66
N GLU A 50 -11.06 -14.25 10.80
CA GLU A 50 -12.29 -14.88 10.29
C GLU A 50 -12.23 -15.10 8.77
N GLU A 51 -11.76 -14.12 8.03
CA GLU A 51 -11.61 -14.22 6.58
C GLU A 51 -10.57 -15.28 6.21
N ILE A 52 -9.39 -15.27 6.86
CA ILE A 52 -8.31 -16.24 6.59
C ILE A 52 -8.83 -17.68 6.81
N LEU A 53 -9.52 -17.90 7.93
CA LEU A 53 -10.08 -19.22 8.27
C LEU A 53 -11.17 -19.64 7.29
N SER A 54 -12.08 -18.73 6.89
CA SER A 54 -13.12 -19.01 5.91
C SER A 54 -12.59 -19.39 4.53
N LEU A 55 -11.40 -18.87 4.19
CA LEU A 55 -10.68 -19.19 2.96
C LEU A 55 -9.82 -20.47 3.06
N GLY A 56 -9.81 -21.16 4.22
CA GLY A 56 -9.07 -22.41 4.45
C GLY A 56 -7.64 -22.24 4.95
N GLY A 57 -7.22 -20.99 5.24
CA GLY A 57 -5.91 -20.68 5.84
C GLY A 57 -5.86 -20.99 7.32
N ARG A 58 -4.68 -20.83 7.91
CA ARG A 58 -4.45 -20.93 9.36
C ARG A 58 -3.80 -19.66 9.86
N VAL A 59 -4.02 -19.33 11.13
CA VAL A 59 -3.38 -18.21 11.81
C VAL A 59 -2.64 -18.72 13.04
N TYR A 60 -1.34 -18.46 13.09
CA TYR A 60 -0.49 -18.70 14.24
C TYR A 60 -0.07 -17.36 14.84
N LYS A 61 -0.28 -17.17 16.14
CA LYS A 61 0.14 -15.99 16.87
C LYS A 61 1.39 -16.31 17.68
N VAL A 62 2.48 -15.58 17.42
CA VAL A 62 3.77 -15.74 18.10
C VAL A 62 4.08 -14.51 18.96
N ALA A 63 4.96 -14.66 19.94
CA ALA A 63 5.42 -13.54 20.77
C ALA A 63 5.98 -12.41 19.87
N PRO A 64 5.71 -11.12 20.20
CA PRO A 64 6.22 -10.00 19.40
C PRO A 64 7.75 -9.89 19.45
N TYR A 65 8.36 -9.21 18.48
CA TYR A 65 9.82 -9.01 18.39
C TYR A 65 10.46 -8.39 19.63
N LYS A 66 9.71 -7.64 20.47
CA LYS A 66 10.21 -7.17 21.76
C LYS A 66 10.61 -8.31 22.73
N HIS A 67 10.10 -9.51 22.50
CA HIS A 67 10.43 -10.75 23.20
C HIS A 67 11.12 -11.74 22.25
N ILE A 68 12.23 -11.30 21.63
CA ILE A 68 12.90 -11.99 20.51
C ILE A 68 13.17 -13.47 20.77
N GLY A 69 13.57 -13.87 21.97
CA GLY A 69 13.84 -15.26 22.32
C GLY A 69 12.60 -16.15 22.23
N ALA A 70 11.45 -15.67 22.72
CA ALA A 70 10.16 -16.37 22.61
C ALA A 70 9.70 -16.39 21.15
N HIS A 71 9.75 -15.22 20.46
CA HIS A 71 9.41 -15.09 19.04
C HIS A 71 10.15 -16.12 18.17
N MET A 72 11.46 -16.20 18.30
CA MET A 72 12.28 -17.13 17.52
C MET A 72 11.95 -18.60 17.83
N ARG A 73 11.78 -18.96 19.11
CA ARG A 73 11.45 -20.33 19.53
C ARG A 73 10.09 -20.77 18.99
N GLU A 74 9.08 -19.91 19.12
CA GLU A 74 7.70 -20.21 18.68
C GLU A 74 7.61 -20.30 17.16
N THR A 75 8.21 -19.34 16.43
CA THR A 75 8.27 -19.35 14.97
C THR A 75 9.01 -20.62 14.46
N TYR A 76 10.17 -20.95 15.05
CA TYR A 76 10.89 -22.16 14.70
C TYR A 76 10.05 -23.43 14.89
N LYS A 77 9.35 -23.52 16.03
CA LYS A 77 8.49 -24.67 16.33
C LYS A 77 7.39 -24.84 15.29
N ILE A 78 6.71 -23.74 14.92
CA ILE A 78 5.64 -23.76 13.90
C ILE A 78 6.21 -24.22 12.55
N LEU A 79 7.36 -23.68 12.13
CA LEU A 79 7.99 -24.04 10.85
C LEU A 79 8.38 -25.53 10.83
N LYS A 80 8.92 -26.03 11.94
CA LYS A 80 9.37 -27.42 12.07
C LYS A 80 8.23 -28.42 12.13
N ASP A 81 7.21 -28.14 12.96
CA ASP A 81 6.10 -29.07 13.21
C ASP A 81 5.20 -29.23 11.95
N ASN A 82 5.10 -28.21 11.12
CA ASN A 82 4.28 -28.25 9.90
C ASN A 82 5.05 -28.66 8.63
N ASN A 83 6.37 -28.87 8.69
CA ASN A 83 7.20 -29.30 7.57
C ASN A 83 7.00 -28.48 6.27
N TYR A 84 6.96 -27.15 6.37
CA TYR A 84 6.79 -26.29 5.20
C TYR A 84 7.95 -26.45 4.22
N GLU A 85 7.64 -26.58 2.93
CA GLU A 85 8.62 -26.55 1.86
C GLU A 85 8.97 -25.13 1.43
N ILE A 86 8.00 -24.20 1.54
CA ILE A 86 8.13 -22.78 1.19
C ILE A 86 7.75 -21.92 2.39
N MET A 87 8.52 -20.88 2.63
CA MET A 87 8.16 -19.76 3.47
C MET A 87 8.36 -18.43 2.74
N HIS A 88 7.50 -17.45 3.01
CA HIS A 88 7.55 -16.12 2.43
C HIS A 88 7.37 -15.07 3.53
N ALA A 89 8.34 -14.17 3.70
CA ALA A 89 8.37 -13.19 4.78
C ALA A 89 8.31 -11.75 4.26
N PHE A 90 7.50 -10.90 4.95
CA PHE A 90 7.11 -9.56 4.53
C PHE A 90 7.58 -8.45 5.49
N ASP A 91 8.58 -8.69 6.33
CA ASP A 91 9.06 -7.73 7.35
C ASP A 91 10.32 -6.97 6.94
N ASN A 92 10.58 -6.86 5.63
CA ASN A 92 11.75 -6.14 5.10
C ASN A 92 13.06 -6.71 5.68
N THR A 93 13.94 -5.85 6.24
CA THR A 93 15.24 -6.28 6.79
C THR A 93 15.12 -7.16 8.05
N LEU A 94 13.97 -7.14 8.76
CA LEU A 94 13.71 -8.07 9.87
C LEU A 94 13.54 -9.52 9.38
N ASN A 95 13.31 -9.72 8.08
CA ASN A 95 13.24 -11.06 7.47
C ASN A 95 14.49 -11.92 7.75
N VAL A 96 15.61 -11.31 8.09
CA VAL A 96 16.86 -12.01 8.49
C VAL A 96 16.58 -13.07 9.57
N PHE A 97 15.73 -12.76 10.54
CA PHE A 97 15.41 -13.69 11.63
C PHE A 97 14.57 -14.89 11.17
N PRO A 98 13.39 -14.72 10.54
CA PRO A 98 12.62 -15.85 10.04
C PRO A 98 13.36 -16.62 8.94
N MET A 99 14.18 -15.98 8.09
CA MET A 99 14.99 -16.71 7.10
C MET A 99 15.99 -17.65 7.76
N PHE A 100 16.66 -17.22 8.85
CA PHE A 100 17.52 -18.08 9.65
C PHE A 100 16.74 -19.25 10.25
N LEU A 101 15.57 -19.00 10.83
CA LEU A 101 14.74 -20.05 11.44
C LEU A 101 14.24 -21.05 10.38
N GLY A 102 13.86 -20.58 9.19
CA GLY A 102 13.48 -21.42 8.08
C GLY A 102 14.62 -22.30 7.58
N TRP A 103 15.83 -21.76 7.52
CA TRP A 103 17.03 -22.56 7.21
C TRP A 103 17.27 -23.64 8.27
N LEU A 104 17.19 -23.31 9.53
CA LEU A 104 17.36 -24.23 10.65
C LEU A 104 16.26 -25.32 10.68
N ALA A 105 15.02 -24.94 10.34
CA ALA A 105 13.89 -25.87 10.26
C ALA A 105 13.92 -26.79 9.02
N GLY A 106 14.81 -26.51 8.04
CA GLY A 106 14.93 -27.28 6.81
C GLY A 106 13.96 -26.84 5.69
N VAL A 107 13.38 -25.64 5.78
CA VAL A 107 12.54 -25.07 4.71
C VAL A 107 13.39 -24.83 3.47
N LYS A 108 13.02 -25.45 2.34
CA LYS A 108 13.82 -25.41 1.10
C LYS A 108 13.80 -24.08 0.41
N VAL A 109 12.60 -23.47 0.29
CA VAL A 109 12.36 -22.20 -0.40
C VAL A 109 12.08 -21.11 0.63
N ARG A 110 12.99 -20.15 0.74
CA ARG A 110 12.92 -19.07 1.73
C ARG A 110 12.94 -17.73 0.99
N ILE A 111 11.76 -17.10 0.91
CA ILE A 111 11.54 -15.87 0.17
C ILE A 111 11.55 -14.70 1.14
N SER A 112 12.43 -13.73 0.89
CA SER A 112 12.48 -12.46 1.62
C SER A 112 11.92 -11.36 0.72
N GLU A 113 10.80 -10.74 1.13
CA GLU A 113 10.19 -9.65 0.38
C GLU A 113 10.41 -8.29 1.04
N SER A 114 10.74 -7.30 0.21
CA SER A 114 10.87 -5.89 0.56
C SER A 114 9.61 -5.14 0.12
N ILE A 115 8.87 -4.58 1.08
CA ILE A 115 7.60 -3.88 0.82
C ILE A 115 7.64 -2.40 1.18
N SER A 116 8.73 -1.92 1.78
CA SER A 116 8.92 -0.51 2.13
C SER A 116 10.40 -0.17 2.28
N LYS A 117 10.76 1.08 1.99
CA LYS A 117 12.07 1.65 2.32
C LYS A 117 12.12 2.05 3.81
N GLY A 118 13.33 2.15 4.37
CA GLY A 118 13.52 2.79 5.67
C GLY A 118 13.55 4.32 5.51
N ASP A 119 12.87 5.04 6.39
CA ASP A 119 12.98 6.48 6.49
C ASP A 119 14.15 6.85 7.39
N LYS A 120 14.98 7.81 6.95
CA LYS A 120 16.17 8.26 7.69
C LYS A 120 15.82 8.94 9.04
N ASN A 121 14.60 9.43 9.18
CA ASN A 121 14.14 10.18 10.35
C ASN A 121 13.47 9.29 11.43
N GLU A 122 13.17 8.02 11.14
CA GLU A 122 12.58 7.10 12.10
C GLU A 122 13.66 6.35 12.91
N LYS A 123 13.55 6.33 14.24
CA LYS A 123 14.43 5.53 15.13
C LYS A 123 14.47 4.04 14.75
N LYS A 124 13.38 3.51 14.24
CA LYS A 124 13.29 2.12 13.73
C LYS A 124 14.16 1.89 12.50
N THR A 125 14.49 2.92 11.75
CA THR A 125 15.35 2.82 10.56
C THR A 125 16.80 2.48 10.92
N ILE A 126 17.29 2.85 12.10
CA ILE A 126 18.64 2.47 12.56
C ILE A 126 18.77 0.95 12.60
N VAL A 127 17.76 0.25 13.15
CA VAL A 127 17.72 -1.22 13.19
C VAL A 127 17.64 -1.79 11.78
N LYS A 128 16.80 -1.21 10.92
CA LYS A 128 16.67 -1.63 9.50
C LYS A 128 18.00 -1.48 8.76
N LEU A 129 18.71 -0.37 8.94
CA LEU A 129 20.01 -0.13 8.33
C LEU A 129 21.10 -1.08 8.86
N ALA A 130 21.10 -1.37 10.16
CA ALA A 130 22.03 -2.32 10.77
C ALA A 130 21.81 -3.76 10.25
N LEU A 131 20.56 -4.16 10.00
CA LEU A 131 20.22 -5.49 9.50
C LEU A 131 20.34 -5.61 7.97
N ARG A 132 20.32 -4.50 7.24
CA ARG A 132 20.34 -4.48 5.78
C ARG A 132 21.49 -5.28 5.14
N PRO A 133 22.75 -5.21 5.62
CA PRO A 133 23.86 -6.01 5.08
C PRO A 133 23.60 -7.51 5.14
N PHE A 134 22.75 -7.96 6.07
CA PHE A 134 22.43 -9.37 6.30
C PHE A 134 21.17 -9.84 5.56
N SER A 135 20.52 -8.97 4.79
CA SER A 135 19.25 -9.27 4.10
C SER A 135 19.32 -10.44 3.11
N HIS A 136 20.54 -10.81 2.67
CA HIS A 136 20.78 -11.96 1.82
C HIS A 136 20.99 -13.28 2.60
N TRP A 137 21.20 -13.19 3.92
CA TRP A 137 21.51 -14.36 4.70
C TRP A 137 20.31 -15.27 4.83
N PHE A 138 20.52 -16.54 4.56
CA PHE A 138 19.54 -17.61 4.67
C PHE A 138 18.33 -17.51 3.72
N ALA A 139 18.04 -16.38 3.09
CA ALA A 139 17.10 -16.29 1.98
C ALA A 139 17.73 -16.86 0.70
N ASN A 140 16.94 -17.51 -0.14
CA ASN A 140 17.40 -17.99 -1.44
C ASN A 140 16.55 -17.44 -2.61
N TYR A 141 15.53 -16.64 -2.30
CA TYR A 141 14.75 -15.86 -3.27
C TYR A 141 14.48 -14.47 -2.71
N TYR A 142 14.63 -13.44 -3.57
CA TYR A 142 14.41 -12.05 -3.22
C TYR A 142 13.23 -11.52 -4.00
N MET A 143 12.27 -10.92 -3.28
CA MET A 143 11.12 -10.26 -3.88
C MET A 143 11.01 -8.82 -3.39
N ALA A 144 10.33 -7.97 -4.18
CA ALA A 144 10.00 -6.63 -3.76
C ALA A 144 8.74 -6.14 -4.45
N ASN A 145 8.00 -5.24 -3.80
CA ASN A 145 6.82 -4.60 -4.39
C ASN A 145 7.16 -3.45 -5.35
N SER A 146 8.42 -3.02 -5.40
CA SER A 146 8.95 -2.03 -6.33
C SER A 146 10.44 -2.22 -6.53
N ILE A 147 10.99 -1.74 -7.64
CA ILE A 147 12.44 -1.74 -7.91
C ILE A 147 13.17 -1.00 -6.80
N ASP A 148 12.65 0.15 -6.42
CA ASP A 148 13.20 0.99 -5.36
C ASP A 148 13.31 0.27 -4.02
N CYS A 149 12.27 -0.47 -3.59
CA CYS A 149 12.31 -1.27 -2.36
C CYS A 149 13.31 -2.42 -2.47
N GLY A 150 13.34 -3.10 -3.60
CA GLY A 150 14.29 -4.18 -3.87
C GLY A 150 15.74 -3.72 -3.86
N VAL A 151 16.04 -2.65 -4.56
CA VAL A 151 17.40 -2.04 -4.59
C VAL A 151 17.79 -1.52 -3.21
N TRP A 152 16.85 -0.91 -2.48
CA TRP A 152 17.13 -0.44 -1.13
C TRP A 152 17.51 -1.59 -0.19
N GLN A 153 16.79 -2.70 -0.21
CA GLN A 153 17.04 -3.83 0.72
C GLN A 153 18.19 -4.73 0.27
N PHE A 154 18.19 -5.14 -1.00
CA PHE A 154 19.10 -6.17 -1.53
C PHE A 154 20.27 -5.59 -2.34
N GLY A 155 20.25 -4.29 -2.63
CA GLY A 155 21.30 -3.59 -3.36
C GLY A 155 21.16 -3.64 -4.88
N LYS A 156 21.72 -2.59 -5.53
CA LYS A 156 21.65 -2.44 -6.99
C LYS A 156 22.32 -3.60 -7.73
N LYS A 157 23.43 -4.14 -7.22
CA LYS A 157 24.13 -5.26 -7.85
C LYS A 157 23.26 -6.53 -7.97
N THR A 158 22.44 -6.82 -6.95
CA THR A 158 21.50 -7.95 -6.95
C THR A 158 20.38 -7.72 -7.97
N TYR A 159 19.88 -6.48 -8.05
CA TYR A 159 18.90 -6.09 -9.06
C TYR A 159 19.45 -6.20 -10.49
N ASP A 160 20.64 -5.66 -10.76
CA ASP A 160 21.25 -5.67 -12.10
C ASP A 160 21.53 -7.11 -12.60
N LYS A 161 21.68 -8.08 -11.70
CA LYS A 161 21.80 -9.50 -12.03
C LYS A 161 20.45 -10.18 -12.29
N GLY A 162 19.33 -9.50 -12.12
CA GLY A 162 17.99 -10.08 -12.28
C GLY A 162 17.60 -11.06 -11.16
N GLU A 163 18.23 -10.98 -9.99
CA GLU A 163 17.99 -11.89 -8.85
C GLU A 163 16.79 -11.44 -8.00
N ILE A 164 16.26 -10.21 -8.20
CA ILE A 164 15.10 -9.68 -7.50
C ILE A 164 13.86 -9.80 -8.39
N THR A 165 12.87 -10.54 -7.94
CA THR A 165 11.57 -10.63 -8.63
C THR A 165 10.65 -9.53 -8.11
N ILE A 166 10.14 -8.68 -9.00
CA ILE A 166 9.20 -7.62 -8.63
C ILE A 166 7.77 -8.14 -8.72
N PHE A 167 7.06 -8.11 -7.57
CA PHE A 167 5.63 -8.30 -7.45
C PHE A 167 5.01 -7.00 -6.96
N LYS A 168 4.41 -6.24 -7.86
CA LYS A 168 3.85 -4.92 -7.55
C LYS A 168 2.77 -5.00 -6.47
N THR A 169 2.56 -3.90 -5.78
CA THR A 169 1.34 -3.72 -4.97
C THR A 169 0.14 -3.73 -5.91
N VAL A 170 -0.86 -4.53 -5.59
CA VAL A 170 -2.00 -4.80 -6.46
C VAL A 170 -3.31 -4.37 -5.84
N ILE A 171 -4.30 -4.16 -6.70
CA ILE A 171 -5.70 -3.91 -6.37
C ILE A 171 -6.59 -4.83 -7.20
N ASN A 172 -7.81 -5.04 -6.77
CA ASN A 172 -8.82 -5.62 -7.65
C ASN A 172 -9.32 -4.55 -8.62
N ALA A 173 -8.83 -4.58 -9.87
CA ALA A 173 -9.11 -3.55 -10.86
C ALA A 173 -10.60 -3.46 -11.21
N ASP A 174 -11.32 -4.59 -11.26
CA ASP A 174 -12.74 -4.61 -11.58
C ASP A 174 -13.60 -3.95 -10.50
N THR A 175 -13.29 -4.21 -9.23
CA THR A 175 -14.04 -3.60 -8.12
C THR A 175 -13.70 -2.13 -7.89
N ASN A 176 -12.52 -1.66 -8.33
CA ASN A 176 -12.10 -0.26 -8.23
C ASN A 176 -12.35 0.55 -9.50
N ALA A 177 -12.94 -0.06 -10.53
CA ALA A 177 -13.35 0.61 -11.77
C ALA A 177 -14.31 1.79 -11.49
N PHE A 178 -14.25 2.81 -12.36
CA PHE A 178 -15.17 3.93 -12.28
C PHE A 178 -16.62 3.49 -12.50
N ASP A 179 -17.50 3.93 -11.62
CA ASP A 179 -18.95 3.69 -11.65
C ASP A 179 -19.67 5.04 -11.56
N LYS A 180 -20.33 5.43 -12.67
CA LYS A 180 -21.05 6.70 -12.77
C LYS A 180 -22.25 6.75 -11.83
N VAL A 181 -22.97 5.65 -11.65
CA VAL A 181 -24.14 5.60 -10.77
C VAL A 181 -23.70 5.86 -9.32
N LEU A 182 -22.69 5.12 -8.87
CA LEU A 182 -22.12 5.31 -7.54
C LEU A 182 -21.58 6.73 -7.32
N ARG A 183 -20.98 7.35 -8.35
CA ARG A 183 -20.57 8.75 -8.31
C ARG A 183 -21.76 9.67 -8.06
N ASP A 184 -22.79 9.56 -8.88
CA ASP A 184 -23.94 10.48 -8.83
C ASP A 184 -24.69 10.33 -7.48
N GLU A 185 -24.90 9.10 -7.00
CA GLU A 185 -25.51 8.81 -5.70
C GLU A 185 -24.69 9.37 -4.54
N THR A 186 -23.37 9.18 -4.56
CA THR A 186 -22.48 9.68 -3.51
C THR A 186 -22.47 11.18 -3.48
N ARG A 187 -22.35 11.85 -4.64
CA ARG A 187 -22.35 13.32 -4.73
C ARG A 187 -23.66 13.91 -4.24
N LYS A 188 -24.78 13.31 -4.59
CA LYS A 188 -26.11 13.69 -4.10
C LYS A 188 -26.24 13.52 -2.59
N LYS A 189 -25.76 12.39 -2.04
CA LYS A 189 -25.81 12.10 -0.61
C LYS A 189 -25.06 13.15 0.24
N PHE A 190 -23.95 13.68 -0.29
CA PHE A 190 -23.09 14.63 0.41
C PHE A 190 -23.31 16.10 -0.02
N GLY A 191 -24.23 16.38 -0.96
CA GLY A 191 -24.48 17.71 -1.48
C GLY A 191 -23.31 18.30 -2.29
N TRP A 192 -22.65 17.46 -3.09
CA TRP A 192 -21.45 17.82 -3.86
C TRP A 192 -21.71 18.01 -5.35
N GLU A 193 -22.97 18.04 -5.81
CA GLU A 193 -23.32 18.05 -7.23
C GLU A 193 -22.66 19.19 -8.00
N ASP A 194 -22.64 20.38 -7.42
CA ASP A 194 -22.10 21.60 -8.04
C ASP A 194 -20.67 21.94 -7.60
N LYS A 195 -19.99 21.00 -6.92
CA LYS A 195 -18.63 21.22 -6.40
C LYS A 195 -17.59 20.52 -7.25
N VAL A 196 -16.37 21.04 -7.25
CA VAL A 196 -15.17 20.32 -7.68
C VAL A 196 -14.52 19.72 -6.44
N ILE A 197 -14.47 18.40 -6.36
CA ILE A 197 -14.04 17.67 -5.16
C ILE A 197 -12.60 17.17 -5.31
N TYR A 198 -11.74 17.71 -4.47
CA TYR A 198 -10.38 17.25 -4.28
C TYR A 198 -10.34 16.25 -3.12
N GLY A 199 -9.83 15.06 -3.34
CA GLY A 199 -9.84 13.98 -2.36
C GLY A 199 -8.46 13.68 -1.80
N PHE A 200 -8.42 13.29 -0.54
CA PHE A 200 -7.28 12.68 0.12
C PHE A 200 -7.76 11.51 0.98
N ILE A 201 -7.08 10.37 0.87
CA ILE A 201 -7.33 9.20 1.71
C ILE A 201 -5.99 8.73 2.29
N GLY A 202 -5.85 8.76 3.62
CA GLY A 202 -4.61 8.34 4.25
C GLY A 202 -4.50 8.70 5.72
N ARG A 203 -3.44 8.22 6.38
CA ARG A 203 -3.17 8.58 7.78
C ARG A 203 -2.76 10.05 7.88
N TYR A 204 -3.18 10.72 8.93
CA TYR A 204 -2.80 12.11 9.22
C TYR A 204 -1.48 12.14 10.01
N VAL A 205 -0.39 11.85 9.31
CA VAL A 205 0.98 11.76 9.84
C VAL A 205 1.94 12.53 8.93
N ASP A 206 3.12 12.90 9.43
CA ASP A 206 4.13 13.66 8.67
C ASP A 206 4.42 13.04 7.30
N GLN A 207 4.55 11.72 7.23
CA GLN A 207 4.80 11.00 5.98
C GLN A 207 3.84 11.40 4.86
N LYS A 208 2.54 11.55 5.17
CA LYS A 208 1.49 11.89 4.20
C LYS A 208 1.37 13.39 3.92
N ASN A 209 2.05 14.21 4.73
CA ASN A 209 2.16 15.67 4.58
C ASN A 209 0.80 16.40 4.47
N PRO A 210 -0.16 16.12 5.38
CA PRO A 210 -1.50 16.69 5.28
C PRO A 210 -1.52 18.20 5.52
N LEU A 211 -0.55 18.76 6.22
CA LEU A 211 -0.47 20.21 6.43
C LEU A 211 -0.14 20.94 5.12
N PHE A 212 0.78 20.42 4.32
CA PHE A 212 1.07 20.97 2.99
C PHE A 212 -0.08 20.75 2.01
N LEU A 213 -0.83 19.65 2.13
CA LEU A 213 -2.08 19.46 1.38
C LEU A 213 -3.07 20.59 1.62
N ILE A 214 -3.21 21.05 2.88
CA ILE A 214 -4.09 22.20 3.23
C ILE A 214 -3.55 23.49 2.61
N ASP A 215 -2.22 23.71 2.55
CA ASP A 215 -1.62 24.86 1.86
C ASP A 215 -1.95 24.84 0.36
N ILE A 216 -1.80 23.69 -0.29
CA ILE A 216 -2.17 23.52 -1.70
C ILE A 216 -3.66 23.82 -1.89
N PHE A 217 -4.51 23.27 -1.03
CA PHE A 217 -5.94 23.50 -1.16
C PHE A 217 -6.34 24.96 -0.88
N ASN A 218 -5.67 25.66 0.03
CA ASN A 218 -5.88 27.11 0.23
C ASN A 218 -5.58 27.89 -1.05
N ALA A 219 -4.52 27.54 -1.77
CA ALA A 219 -4.21 28.17 -3.07
C ALA A 219 -5.27 27.84 -4.14
N ILE A 220 -5.78 26.58 -4.19
CA ILE A 220 -6.88 26.17 -5.07
C ILE A 220 -8.14 26.96 -4.72
N ALA A 221 -8.51 27.04 -3.44
CA ALA A 221 -9.73 27.69 -2.96
C ALA A 221 -9.81 29.16 -3.33
N LYS A 222 -8.67 29.87 -3.38
CA LYS A 222 -8.60 31.27 -3.83
C LYS A 222 -8.93 31.46 -5.31
N LYS A 223 -8.65 30.44 -6.14
CA LYS A 223 -8.82 30.50 -7.60
C LYS A 223 -10.11 29.83 -8.07
N GLN A 224 -10.66 28.91 -7.30
CA GLN A 224 -11.83 28.11 -7.68
C GLN A 224 -12.89 28.12 -6.56
N PRO A 225 -13.89 29.03 -6.62
CA PRO A 225 -14.88 29.23 -5.56
C PRO A 225 -15.73 28.00 -5.23
N ASN A 226 -15.97 27.10 -6.16
CA ASN A 226 -16.74 25.87 -5.97
C ASN A 226 -15.89 24.64 -5.60
N ALA A 227 -14.57 24.81 -5.38
CA ALA A 227 -13.70 23.71 -4.94
C ALA A 227 -13.99 23.30 -3.49
N LYS A 228 -13.95 22.01 -3.19
CA LYS A 228 -14.02 21.43 -1.85
C LYS A 228 -12.94 20.37 -1.67
N LEU A 229 -12.27 20.36 -0.52
CA LEU A 229 -11.36 19.28 -0.13
C LEU A 229 -12.12 18.30 0.77
N VAL A 230 -12.05 17.03 0.45
CA VAL A 230 -12.58 15.94 1.28
C VAL A 230 -11.41 15.08 1.76
N MET A 231 -11.28 14.94 3.06
CA MET A 231 -10.22 14.21 3.71
C MET A 231 -10.80 12.98 4.43
N ILE A 232 -10.18 11.82 4.22
CA ILE A 232 -10.59 10.55 4.84
C ILE A 232 -9.37 9.94 5.52
N GLY A 233 -9.42 9.82 6.83
CA GLY A 233 -8.31 9.27 7.59
C GLY A 233 -8.37 9.60 9.06
N PHE A 234 -7.24 9.42 9.72
CA PHE A 234 -7.03 9.78 11.12
C PHE A 234 -5.53 9.79 11.41
N GLY A 235 -5.11 10.46 12.47
CA GLY A 235 -3.71 10.46 12.88
C GLY A 235 -3.34 11.59 13.82
N GLU A 236 -2.08 11.61 14.22
CA GLU A 236 -1.54 12.55 15.22
C GLU A 236 -1.60 14.02 14.79
N LEU A 237 -1.67 14.30 13.49
CA LEU A 237 -1.73 15.66 12.95
C LEU A 237 -3.15 16.23 12.83
N GLU A 238 -4.19 15.49 13.21
CA GLU A 238 -5.60 15.90 13.06
C GLU A 238 -5.87 17.28 13.71
N LYS A 239 -5.39 17.48 14.94
CA LYS A 239 -5.53 18.78 15.63
C LYS A 239 -4.85 19.92 14.87
N ALA A 240 -3.60 19.72 14.43
CA ALA A 240 -2.84 20.74 13.69
C ALA A 240 -3.49 21.05 12.33
N MET A 241 -4.08 20.04 11.68
CA MET A 241 -4.84 20.22 10.43
C MET A 241 -6.09 21.12 10.67
N HIS A 242 -6.88 20.83 11.70
CA HIS A 242 -8.08 21.63 12.01
C HIS A 242 -7.72 23.07 12.41
N GLU A 243 -6.62 23.28 13.16
CA GLU A 243 -6.12 24.61 13.47
C GLU A 243 -5.73 25.38 12.19
N LYS A 244 -5.03 24.74 11.26
CA LYS A 244 -4.62 25.34 9.98
C LYS A 244 -5.80 25.61 9.05
N ILE A 245 -6.79 24.72 8.99
CA ILE A 245 -8.05 24.94 8.25
C ILE A 245 -8.77 26.19 8.78
N LYS A 246 -8.81 26.36 10.10
CA LYS A 246 -9.41 27.52 10.76
C LYS A 246 -8.63 28.81 10.47
N GLU A 247 -7.29 28.75 10.54
CA GLU A 247 -6.41 29.88 10.23
C GLU A 247 -6.66 30.42 8.82
N TYR A 248 -6.88 29.53 7.85
CA TYR A 248 -7.15 29.90 6.46
C TYR A 248 -8.62 30.23 6.16
N GLY A 249 -9.53 30.09 7.13
CA GLY A 249 -10.96 30.35 6.94
C GLY A 249 -11.62 29.32 5.99
N LEU A 250 -11.15 28.07 6.00
CA LEU A 250 -11.58 27.02 5.07
C LEU A 250 -12.60 26.03 5.66
N GLN A 251 -13.20 26.31 6.83
CA GLN A 251 -14.08 25.38 7.54
C GLN A 251 -15.25 24.88 6.70
N ASP A 252 -15.83 25.76 5.85
CA ASP A 252 -16.94 25.40 4.97
C ASP A 252 -16.48 24.72 3.65
N ARG A 253 -15.17 24.70 3.39
CA ARG A 253 -14.54 24.23 2.15
C ARG A 253 -13.76 22.93 2.33
N VAL A 254 -13.47 22.53 3.57
CA VAL A 254 -12.78 21.28 3.90
C VAL A 254 -13.71 20.41 4.72
N GLU A 255 -13.89 19.18 4.29
CA GLU A 255 -14.72 18.19 4.97
C GLU A 255 -13.85 17.00 5.39
N ASP A 256 -13.68 16.83 6.71
CA ASP A 256 -13.00 15.70 7.29
C ASP A 256 -14.03 14.64 7.67
N LEU A 257 -13.98 13.48 6.99
CA LEU A 257 -14.93 12.38 7.18
C LEU A 257 -14.40 11.33 8.17
N GLY A 258 -13.23 11.58 8.76
CA GLY A 258 -12.61 10.62 9.66
C GLY A 258 -12.28 9.29 9.00
N ARG A 259 -12.16 8.23 9.81
CA ARG A 259 -11.93 6.87 9.31
C ARG A 259 -13.17 6.29 8.65
N ARG A 260 -13.00 5.75 7.43
CA ARG A 260 -14.07 5.09 6.69
C ARG A 260 -13.58 3.78 6.09
N ASP A 261 -14.50 2.80 5.99
CA ASP A 261 -14.24 1.51 5.34
C ASP A 261 -14.87 1.45 3.94
N ASP A 262 -15.84 2.33 3.63
CA ASP A 262 -16.56 2.44 2.35
C ASP A 262 -15.88 3.40 1.36
N ILE A 263 -14.54 3.31 1.25
CA ILE A 263 -13.72 4.29 0.49
C ILE A 263 -13.96 4.28 -1.02
N LYS A 264 -14.43 3.18 -1.59
CA LYS A 264 -14.68 3.04 -3.03
C LYS A 264 -15.61 4.14 -3.59
N GLN A 265 -16.68 4.48 -2.88
CA GLN A 265 -17.62 5.50 -3.32
C GLN A 265 -16.95 6.88 -3.45
N PHE A 266 -15.96 7.17 -2.60
CA PHE A 266 -15.28 8.46 -2.60
C PHE A 266 -14.31 8.60 -3.78
N TYR A 267 -13.59 7.54 -4.17
CA TYR A 267 -12.83 7.58 -5.43
C TYR A 267 -13.73 7.88 -6.63
N ASN A 268 -14.96 7.38 -6.62
CA ASN A 268 -15.93 7.68 -7.68
C ASN A 268 -16.44 9.14 -7.61
N ALA A 269 -16.67 9.67 -6.40
CA ALA A 269 -17.23 10.99 -6.18
C ALA A 269 -16.24 12.16 -6.37
N PHE A 270 -14.94 11.94 -6.16
CA PHE A 270 -13.90 12.95 -6.31
C PHE A 270 -13.66 13.32 -7.77
N ASP A 271 -13.03 14.49 -8.02
CA ASP A 271 -12.62 14.97 -9.34
C ASP A 271 -11.09 14.93 -9.50
N ALA A 272 -10.36 14.92 -8.40
CA ALA A 272 -8.91 14.71 -8.35
C ALA A 272 -8.51 14.06 -7.02
N PHE A 273 -7.36 13.41 -7.00
CA PHE A 273 -6.76 12.84 -5.79
C PHE A 273 -5.40 13.47 -5.51
N LEU A 274 -5.17 13.94 -4.29
CA LEU A 274 -3.95 14.66 -3.92
C LEU A 274 -3.14 13.83 -2.92
N LEU A 275 -1.88 13.55 -3.22
CA LEU A 275 -0.98 12.78 -2.36
C LEU A 275 0.42 13.41 -2.30
N PRO A 276 0.59 14.55 -1.59
CA PRO A 276 1.86 15.26 -1.48
C PRO A 276 2.77 14.63 -0.41
N SER A 277 2.81 13.29 -0.32
CA SER A 277 3.58 12.56 0.68
C SER A 277 5.07 12.87 0.60
N LEU A 278 5.74 12.90 1.75
CA LEU A 278 7.19 13.08 1.84
C LEU A 278 7.94 11.87 1.28
N TYR A 279 7.39 10.69 1.45
CA TYR A 279 7.91 9.42 0.92
C TYR A 279 6.82 8.35 0.92
N GLU A 280 6.87 7.45 -0.06
CA GLU A 280 6.05 6.24 -0.13
C GLU A 280 6.89 5.07 -0.66
N GLY A 281 6.41 3.85 -0.40
CA GLY A 281 6.85 2.69 -1.17
C GLY A 281 6.08 2.63 -2.49
N MET A 282 4.94 1.97 -2.46
CA MET A 282 3.97 1.97 -3.56
C MET A 282 2.57 2.20 -2.96
N PRO A 283 2.05 3.45 -3.00
CA PRO A 283 0.79 3.79 -2.35
C PRO A 283 -0.41 3.17 -3.09
N VAL A 284 -1.08 2.19 -2.44
CA VAL A 284 -2.29 1.52 -2.96
C VAL A 284 -3.36 2.53 -3.37
N VAL A 285 -3.61 3.52 -2.52
CA VAL A 285 -4.60 4.60 -2.76
C VAL A 285 -4.38 5.34 -4.08
N GLY A 286 -3.12 5.40 -4.53
CA GLY A 286 -2.76 6.03 -5.79
C GLY A 286 -3.11 5.16 -7.01
N ILE A 287 -3.04 3.85 -6.88
CA ILE A 287 -3.45 2.91 -7.92
C ILE A 287 -4.98 2.85 -8.00
N GLU A 288 -5.66 2.82 -6.83
CA GLU A 288 -7.12 2.85 -6.73
C GLU A 288 -7.70 4.12 -7.37
N ALA A 289 -7.11 5.28 -7.10
CA ALA A 289 -7.51 6.54 -7.70
C ALA A 289 -7.40 6.50 -9.23
N GLN A 290 -6.26 6.05 -9.77
CA GLN A 290 -6.06 5.92 -11.22
C GLN A 290 -7.06 4.94 -11.84
N CYS A 291 -7.31 3.79 -11.20
CA CYS A 291 -8.29 2.80 -11.66
C CYS A 291 -9.69 3.39 -11.78
N ALA A 292 -10.10 4.19 -10.79
CA ALA A 292 -11.36 4.92 -10.79
C ALA A 292 -11.35 6.15 -11.71
N GLY A 293 -10.35 6.32 -12.57
CA GLY A 293 -10.28 7.40 -13.55
C GLY A 293 -10.04 8.79 -12.96
N LEU A 294 -9.40 8.87 -11.77
CA LEU A 294 -9.03 10.14 -11.14
C LEU A 294 -7.65 10.62 -11.58
N PRO A 295 -7.51 11.86 -12.06
CA PRO A 295 -6.21 12.52 -12.06
C PRO A 295 -5.65 12.51 -10.64
N ILE A 296 -4.42 12.03 -10.51
CA ILE A 296 -3.73 11.99 -9.22
C ILE A 296 -2.45 12.81 -9.26
N PHE A 297 -2.22 13.55 -8.16
CA PHE A 297 -1.07 14.44 -8.00
C PHE A 297 -0.19 13.93 -6.87
N PHE A 298 0.89 13.26 -7.25
CA PHE A 298 1.93 12.77 -6.36
C PHE A 298 3.02 13.83 -6.13
N SER A 299 3.68 13.77 -5.00
CA SER A 299 4.99 14.41 -4.88
C SER A 299 6.04 13.65 -5.71
N LYS A 300 7.06 14.34 -6.23
CA LYS A 300 8.22 13.72 -6.92
C LYS A 300 9.05 12.80 -6.02
N ASN A 301 8.78 12.77 -4.73
CA ASN A 301 9.44 11.85 -3.81
C ASN A 301 8.83 10.44 -3.84
N ILE A 302 7.67 10.29 -4.49
CA ILE A 302 7.03 8.99 -4.74
C ILE A 302 7.60 8.42 -6.04
N THR A 303 7.89 7.13 -6.05
CA THR A 303 8.44 6.45 -7.23
C THR A 303 7.46 6.49 -8.40
N GLU A 304 7.97 6.78 -9.61
CA GLU A 304 7.17 6.73 -10.85
C GLU A 304 6.71 5.29 -11.18
N GLU A 305 7.21 4.28 -10.48
CA GLU A 305 6.68 2.92 -10.58
C GLU A 305 5.19 2.81 -10.19
N THR A 306 4.63 3.84 -9.50
CA THR A 306 3.20 3.95 -9.16
C THR A 306 2.33 4.42 -10.33
N THR A 307 2.92 4.75 -11.48
CA THR A 307 2.19 5.13 -12.69
C THR A 307 1.45 3.91 -13.27
N ALA A 308 0.15 3.88 -13.06
CA ALA A 308 -0.73 2.85 -13.60
C ALA A 308 -1.47 3.32 -14.87
N SER A 309 -1.47 4.65 -15.13
CA SER A 309 -2.11 5.28 -16.29
C SER A 309 -1.53 6.68 -16.51
N GLU A 310 -1.94 7.34 -17.59
CA GLU A 310 -1.60 8.74 -17.89
C GLU A 310 -2.19 9.75 -16.90
N LEU A 311 -3.00 9.32 -15.95
CA LEU A 311 -3.61 10.18 -14.93
C LEU A 311 -2.66 10.52 -13.78
N ALA A 312 -1.48 9.91 -13.71
CA ALA A 312 -0.48 10.18 -12.68
C ALA A 312 0.36 11.41 -13.02
N HIS A 313 0.35 12.41 -12.14
CA HIS A 313 1.13 13.63 -12.25
C HIS A 313 2.06 13.77 -11.05
N TYR A 314 3.31 14.20 -11.29
CA TYR A 314 4.34 14.32 -10.26
C TYR A 314 4.83 15.76 -10.12
N ILE A 315 4.69 16.35 -8.93
CA ILE A 315 5.07 17.74 -8.64
C ILE A 315 6.10 17.75 -7.51
N GLY A 316 7.11 18.61 -7.60
CA GLY A 316 8.14 18.73 -6.56
C GLY A 316 7.58 19.32 -5.26
N LEU A 317 8.03 18.82 -4.12
CA LEU A 317 7.69 19.40 -2.81
C LEU A 317 8.39 20.73 -2.52
N ASN A 318 9.39 21.09 -3.33
CA ASN A 318 10.05 22.40 -3.32
C ASN A 318 9.28 23.47 -4.12
N GLU A 319 8.27 23.08 -4.88
CA GLU A 319 7.37 23.99 -5.56
C GLU A 319 6.38 24.62 -4.56
N SER A 320 5.97 25.87 -4.83
CA SER A 320 5.00 26.54 -3.95
C SER A 320 3.61 25.93 -4.05
N PRO A 321 2.75 26.12 -3.03
CA PRO A 321 1.34 25.72 -3.09
C PRO A 321 0.59 26.27 -4.31
N GLU A 322 0.96 27.47 -4.79
CA GLU A 322 0.37 28.11 -5.97
C GLU A 322 0.71 27.35 -7.26
N VAL A 323 1.95 26.88 -7.42
CA VAL A 323 2.39 26.07 -8.57
C VAL A 323 1.65 24.72 -8.58
N TRP A 324 1.51 24.09 -7.41
CA TRP A 324 0.68 22.90 -7.25
C TRP A 324 -0.77 23.19 -7.67
N ALA A 325 -1.37 24.26 -7.14
CA ALA A 325 -2.75 24.65 -7.44
C ALA A 325 -2.99 24.88 -8.93
N ASP A 326 -2.11 25.63 -9.60
CA ASP A 326 -2.23 25.91 -11.03
C ASP A 326 -2.15 24.65 -11.88
N THR A 327 -1.20 23.79 -11.57
CA THR A 327 -1.04 22.50 -12.27
C THR A 327 -2.29 21.63 -12.07
N ILE A 328 -2.78 21.50 -10.83
CA ILE A 328 -3.95 20.71 -10.48
C ILE A 328 -5.19 21.21 -11.18
N ILE A 329 -5.49 22.52 -11.08
CA ILE A 329 -6.69 23.13 -11.68
C ILE A 329 -6.71 22.94 -13.19
N ASN A 330 -5.57 23.16 -13.88
CA ASN A 330 -5.46 22.99 -15.32
C ASN A 330 -5.76 21.56 -15.77
N VAL A 331 -5.18 20.57 -15.09
CA VAL A 331 -5.41 19.15 -15.39
C VAL A 331 -6.85 18.75 -15.10
N VAL A 332 -7.38 19.15 -13.94
CA VAL A 332 -8.75 18.81 -13.53
C VAL A 332 -9.75 19.37 -14.53
N ASN A 333 -9.65 20.66 -14.90
CA ASN A 333 -10.54 21.29 -15.86
C ASN A 333 -10.53 20.60 -17.24
N ALA A 334 -9.37 20.12 -17.68
CA ALA A 334 -9.23 19.37 -18.94
C ALA A 334 -9.85 17.97 -18.90
N ASN A 335 -10.07 17.41 -17.70
CA ASN A 335 -10.51 16.01 -17.51
C ASN A 335 -11.93 15.84 -16.94
N LEU A 336 -12.57 16.90 -16.40
CA LEU A 336 -13.89 16.80 -15.76
C LEU A 336 -14.95 16.10 -16.62
N SER A 337 -14.96 16.34 -17.94
CA SER A 337 -15.92 15.76 -18.87
C SER A 337 -15.50 14.43 -19.49
N LYS A 338 -14.27 13.97 -19.21
CA LYS A 338 -13.66 12.80 -19.88
C LYS A 338 -13.54 11.58 -18.97
N ARG A 339 -14.14 11.62 -17.80
CA ARG A 339 -13.96 10.58 -16.81
C ARG A 339 -14.48 9.22 -17.29
N ARG A 340 -13.62 8.22 -17.21
CA ARG A 340 -13.90 6.83 -17.53
C ARG A 340 -13.16 5.88 -16.58
N SER A 341 -13.46 4.60 -16.64
CA SER A 341 -12.66 3.58 -15.98
C SER A 341 -11.29 3.42 -16.65
N TYR A 342 -10.26 3.19 -15.84
CA TYR A 342 -8.91 2.83 -16.27
C TYR A 342 -8.50 1.43 -15.77
N ALA A 343 -9.49 0.57 -15.48
CA ALA A 343 -9.23 -0.79 -14.99
C ALA A 343 -8.35 -1.60 -15.96
N GLU A 344 -8.57 -1.48 -17.26
CA GLU A 344 -7.79 -2.23 -18.26
C GLU A 344 -6.33 -1.74 -18.35
N GLU A 345 -6.09 -0.42 -18.25
CA GLU A 345 -4.74 0.13 -18.17
C GLU A 345 -4.01 -0.34 -16.91
N VAL A 346 -4.71 -0.34 -15.78
CA VAL A 346 -4.20 -0.83 -14.48
C VAL A 346 -3.82 -2.31 -14.57
N LYS A 347 -4.67 -3.14 -15.17
CA LYS A 347 -4.39 -4.57 -15.42
C LYS A 347 -3.15 -4.74 -16.33
N LYS A 348 -3.13 -4.04 -17.46
CA LYS A 348 -2.03 -4.09 -18.43
C LYS A 348 -0.69 -3.71 -17.81
N ASN A 349 -0.69 -2.76 -16.86
CA ASN A 349 0.52 -2.29 -16.19
C ASN A 349 0.90 -3.14 -14.96
N GLY A 350 0.24 -4.29 -14.74
CA GLY A 350 0.62 -5.28 -13.72
C GLY A 350 0.23 -4.89 -12.30
N PHE A 351 -0.89 -4.17 -12.13
CA PHE A 351 -1.43 -3.80 -10.82
C PHE A 351 -2.72 -4.55 -10.46
N ASP A 352 -3.11 -5.55 -11.25
CA ASP A 352 -4.30 -6.35 -10.99
C ASP A 352 -4.01 -7.54 -10.09
N SER A 353 -4.80 -7.68 -9.04
CA SER A 353 -4.63 -8.71 -8.01
C SER A 353 -4.81 -10.13 -8.56
N HIS A 354 -5.75 -10.36 -9.49
CA HIS A 354 -5.96 -11.68 -10.06
C HIS A 354 -4.76 -12.14 -10.91
N SER A 355 -4.33 -11.30 -11.84
CA SER A 355 -3.21 -11.61 -12.73
C SER A 355 -1.90 -11.83 -11.98
N GLU A 356 -1.61 -10.96 -11.00
CA GLU A 356 -0.38 -11.05 -10.22
C GLU A 356 -0.43 -12.20 -9.21
N ALA A 357 -1.60 -12.55 -8.64
CA ALA A 357 -1.74 -13.72 -7.79
C ALA A 357 -1.48 -15.02 -8.57
N MET A 358 -1.96 -15.11 -9.81
CA MET A 358 -1.68 -16.25 -10.69
C MET A 358 -0.18 -16.32 -11.03
N ARG A 359 0.49 -15.18 -11.24
CA ARG A 359 1.94 -15.13 -11.47
C ARG A 359 2.72 -15.58 -10.23
N MET A 360 2.31 -15.14 -9.03
CA MET A 360 2.92 -15.56 -7.76
C MET A 360 2.70 -17.05 -7.51
N MET A 361 1.50 -17.56 -7.77
CA MET A 361 1.19 -18.98 -7.65
C MET A 361 2.07 -19.85 -8.56
N LYS A 362 2.24 -19.44 -9.83
CA LYS A 362 3.16 -20.09 -10.77
C LYS A 362 4.61 -20.05 -10.29
N PHE A 363 5.03 -18.94 -9.66
CA PHE A 363 6.36 -18.87 -9.03
C PHE A 363 6.50 -19.94 -7.94
N TYR A 364 5.54 -20.04 -7.01
CA TYR A 364 5.61 -21.06 -5.95
C TYR A 364 5.62 -22.48 -6.51
N GLN A 365 4.76 -22.78 -7.49
CA GLN A 365 4.69 -24.12 -8.14
C GLN A 365 6.01 -24.51 -8.80
N ASN A 366 6.70 -23.59 -9.44
CA ASN A 366 7.99 -23.84 -10.09
C ASN A 366 9.13 -24.08 -9.09
N LYS A 367 8.90 -23.86 -7.78
CA LYS A 367 9.90 -24.05 -6.70
C LYS A 367 9.61 -25.28 -5.83
N LEU A 368 8.43 -25.89 -6.02
CA LEU A 368 8.02 -27.14 -5.38
C LEU A 368 8.46 -28.34 -6.20
#